data_a6ed7c8d08b8232b7583b8baca979c3d
#
_entry.id   a6ed7c8d08b8232b7583b8baca979c3d
#
_cell.length_a   1.000
_cell.length_b   1.000
_cell.length_c   1.000
_cell.angle_alpha   90.00
_cell.angle_beta   90.00
_cell.angle_gamma   90.00
#
_symmetry.space_group_name_H-M   'P 1'
#
loop_
_entity.id
_entity.type
_entity.pdbx_description
1 polymer ?
#
loop_
_entity_poly.entity_id
_entity_poly.type
_entity_poly.pdbx_seq_one_letter_code
_entity_poly.pdbx_strand_id
1 'polypeptide(L)'
;MPTPALQLHLPIELVREPTLAEYLPGPNAEAVAAVRGTASGQGEPFIFLFGPPETGKTHLLQAACLAAARAGRQAHYIPLGRPGIAPDILEALERLDLVALDDVHRIAGQPAWERAVFDLFNRLRERGRALVAAAAQPPDDLALGLADLRSRLHWGPRYRLLPLTEPDSETLLNESARRRGIPLPPEVTRYILTHHPRNPCALLDLVARIDSLSLREQRPPTIPLVRRIMRDDAGCR
;
A
#
# COMPACT_ATOMS: atom_id res chain seq x y z
N MET A 1 43.26 31.80 2.85
CA MET A 1 42.81 30.41 2.97
C MET A 1 41.28 30.44 3.01
N PRO A 2 40.59 30.01 1.97
CA PRO A 2 39.10 29.94 2.03
C PRO A 2 38.68 28.74 2.90
N THR A 3 37.79 29.03 3.84
CA THR A 3 37.16 28.05 4.72
C THR A 3 36.32 27.06 3.90
N PRO A 4 36.44 25.74 4.07
CA PRO A 4 35.61 24.79 3.32
C PRO A 4 34.14 24.98 3.72
N ALA A 5 33.28 25.19 2.73
CA ALA A 5 31.84 25.24 2.91
C ALA A 5 31.37 23.92 3.48
N LEU A 6 30.77 23.97 4.67
CA LEU A 6 30.12 22.83 5.31
C LEU A 6 28.91 22.46 4.44
N GLN A 7 29.04 21.40 3.64
CA GLN A 7 27.91 20.85 2.88
C GLN A 7 27.00 20.12 3.85
N LEU A 8 25.94 20.82 4.28
CA LEU A 8 24.86 20.23 5.10
C LEU A 8 24.17 19.15 4.25
N HIS A 9 24.41 17.90 4.58
CA HIS A 9 23.56 16.81 4.13
C HIS A 9 22.18 16.99 4.77
N LEU A 10 21.26 17.58 4.02
CA LEU A 10 19.83 17.47 4.34
C LEU A 10 19.45 15.99 4.14
N PRO A 11 19.00 15.27 5.17
CA PRO A 11 18.38 13.98 5.00
C PRO A 11 16.99 14.21 4.39
N ILE A 12 16.94 14.36 3.07
CA ILE A 12 15.68 14.27 2.33
C ILE A 12 15.40 12.77 2.25
N GLU A 13 14.73 12.23 3.26
CA GLU A 13 13.98 11.01 3.08
C GLU A 13 12.87 11.33 2.06
N LEU A 14 13.12 10.98 0.81
CA LEU A 14 12.06 10.92 -0.20
C LEU A 14 11.05 9.89 0.31
N VAL A 15 10.00 10.37 0.99
CA VAL A 15 8.84 9.54 1.32
C VAL A 15 8.37 8.94 0.00
N ARG A 16 8.53 7.65 -0.13
CA ARG A 16 8.23 6.92 -1.36
C ARG A 16 6.74 7.01 -1.59
N GLU A 17 6.32 7.75 -2.60
CA GLU A 17 4.93 7.81 -3.00
C GLU A 17 4.52 6.46 -3.60
N PRO A 18 3.56 5.74 -3.03
CA PRO A 18 3.10 4.47 -3.58
C PRO A 18 2.42 4.71 -4.93
N THR A 19 2.93 4.07 -5.97
CA THR A 19 2.35 4.15 -7.32
C THR A 19 1.84 2.79 -7.79
N LEU A 20 0.83 2.80 -8.67
CA LEU A 20 0.34 1.56 -9.32
C LEU A 20 1.41 0.90 -10.21
N ALA A 21 2.41 1.65 -10.67
CA ALA A 21 3.52 1.11 -11.46
C ALA A 21 4.56 0.37 -10.61
N GLU A 22 4.63 0.68 -9.32
CA GLU A 22 5.54 0.02 -8.38
C GLU A 22 4.92 -1.22 -7.72
N TYR A 23 3.61 -1.38 -7.81
CA TYR A 23 2.94 -2.58 -7.35
C TYR A 23 3.19 -3.72 -8.34
N LEU A 24 3.89 -4.77 -7.90
CA LEU A 24 4.02 -5.98 -8.70
C LEU A 24 2.70 -6.76 -8.66
N PRO A 25 1.99 -6.88 -9.79
CA PRO A 25 0.67 -7.49 -9.78
C PRO A 25 0.69 -8.95 -9.35
N GLY A 26 1.64 -9.77 -9.86
CA GLY A 26 1.69 -11.20 -9.59
C GLY A 26 0.29 -11.84 -9.75
N PRO A 27 -0.19 -12.58 -8.74
CA PRO A 27 -1.51 -13.21 -8.77
C PRO A 27 -2.67 -12.20 -8.65
N ASN A 28 -2.41 -10.90 -8.41
CA ASN A 28 -3.41 -9.87 -8.15
C ASN A 28 -3.67 -8.96 -9.37
N ALA A 29 -3.28 -9.38 -10.59
CA ALA A 29 -3.34 -8.54 -11.80
C ALA A 29 -4.74 -7.99 -12.08
N GLU A 30 -5.78 -8.78 -11.86
CA GLU A 30 -7.17 -8.36 -12.05
C GLU A 30 -7.58 -7.25 -11.07
N ALA A 31 -7.26 -7.41 -9.78
CA ALA A 31 -7.52 -6.41 -8.76
C ALA A 31 -6.80 -5.08 -9.07
N VAL A 32 -5.54 -5.14 -9.51
CA VAL A 32 -4.76 -3.96 -9.89
C VAL A 32 -5.38 -3.25 -11.10
N ALA A 33 -5.83 -4.00 -12.11
CA ALA A 33 -6.49 -3.44 -13.29
C ALA A 33 -7.81 -2.76 -12.91
N ALA A 34 -8.63 -3.39 -12.07
CA ALA A 34 -9.88 -2.84 -11.57
C ALA A 34 -9.65 -1.53 -10.79
N VAL A 35 -8.72 -1.53 -9.83
CA VAL A 35 -8.38 -0.33 -9.04
C VAL A 35 -7.87 0.80 -9.94
N ARG A 36 -7.07 0.49 -10.96
CA ARG A 36 -6.62 1.48 -11.95
C ARG A 36 -7.79 2.08 -12.73
N GLY A 37 -8.74 1.27 -13.17
CA GLY A 37 -9.96 1.71 -13.84
C GLY A 37 -10.79 2.65 -12.97
N THR A 38 -11.00 2.30 -11.71
CA THR A 38 -11.71 3.16 -10.74
C THR A 38 -10.97 4.48 -10.51
N ALA A 39 -9.66 4.44 -10.35
CA ALA A 39 -8.84 5.64 -10.16
C ALA A 39 -8.92 6.59 -11.36
N SER A 40 -8.98 6.08 -12.59
CA SER A 40 -9.17 6.88 -13.80
C SER A 40 -10.62 7.34 -14.03
N GLY A 41 -11.58 6.83 -13.27
CA GLY A 41 -13.01 7.12 -13.44
C GLY A 41 -13.68 6.35 -14.57
N GLN A 42 -13.03 5.32 -15.10
CA GLN A 42 -13.55 4.49 -16.20
C GLN A 42 -13.90 3.06 -15.76
N GLY A 43 -13.65 2.73 -14.50
CA GLY A 43 -13.92 1.42 -13.92
C GLY A 43 -15.15 1.39 -13.03
N GLU A 44 -15.29 0.28 -12.30
CA GLU A 44 -16.34 0.10 -11.31
C GLU A 44 -16.24 1.16 -10.21
N PRO A 45 -17.35 1.81 -9.84
CA PRO A 45 -17.32 2.86 -8.83
C PRO A 45 -17.07 2.33 -7.42
N PHE A 46 -17.39 1.06 -7.15
CA PHE A 46 -17.24 0.45 -5.84
C PHE A 46 -16.42 -0.82 -5.94
N ILE A 47 -15.29 -0.87 -5.22
CA ILE A 47 -14.41 -2.05 -5.15
C ILE A 47 -14.12 -2.37 -3.70
N PHE A 48 -14.15 -3.67 -3.37
CA PHE A 48 -13.74 -4.16 -2.07
C PHE A 48 -12.53 -5.09 -2.20
N LEU A 49 -11.41 -4.74 -1.55
CA LEU A 49 -10.19 -5.53 -1.49
C LEU A 49 -10.11 -6.25 -0.15
N PHE A 50 -9.77 -7.53 -0.15
CA PHE A 50 -9.55 -8.24 1.11
C PHE A 50 -8.42 -9.26 0.97
N GLY A 51 -7.85 -9.65 2.10
CA GLY A 51 -6.76 -10.63 2.11
C GLY A 51 -5.87 -10.47 3.33
N PRO A 52 -4.92 -11.40 3.51
CA PRO A 52 -4.03 -11.39 4.66
C PRO A 52 -3.21 -10.09 4.77
N PRO A 53 -2.61 -9.82 5.93
CA PRO A 53 -1.64 -8.74 6.06
C PRO A 53 -0.55 -8.83 4.98
N GLU A 54 0.08 -7.71 4.67
CA GLU A 54 1.26 -7.61 3.79
C GLU A 54 1.02 -7.99 2.32
N THR A 55 -0.24 -8.12 1.86
CA THR A 55 -0.58 -8.33 0.45
C THR A 55 -0.63 -7.05 -0.39
N GLY A 56 -0.33 -5.90 0.22
CA GLY A 56 -0.28 -4.61 -0.48
C GLY A 56 -1.61 -3.87 -0.59
N LYS A 57 -2.63 -4.18 0.24
CA LYS A 57 -3.92 -3.46 0.27
C LYS A 57 -3.73 -1.95 0.42
N THR A 58 -3.03 -1.54 1.48
CA THR A 58 -2.72 -0.13 1.76
C THR A 58 -2.00 0.55 0.60
N HIS A 59 -1.01 -0.15 0.01
CA HIS A 59 -0.29 0.36 -1.16
C HIS A 59 -1.24 0.62 -2.33
N LEU A 60 -2.12 -0.33 -2.66
CA LEU A 60 -3.08 -0.17 -3.77
C LEU A 60 -4.05 0.98 -3.53
N LEU A 61 -4.55 1.17 -2.30
CA LEU A 61 -5.43 2.28 -1.95
C LEU A 61 -4.74 3.63 -2.10
N GLN A 62 -3.54 3.77 -1.56
CA GLN A 62 -2.76 5.00 -1.68
C GLN A 62 -2.36 5.28 -3.13
N ALA A 63 -1.93 4.24 -3.86
CA ALA A 63 -1.60 4.33 -5.28
C ALA A 63 -2.81 4.71 -6.14
N ALA A 64 -4.02 4.24 -5.80
CA ALA A 64 -5.26 4.65 -6.46
C ALA A 64 -5.55 6.14 -6.27
N CYS A 65 -5.40 6.65 -5.05
CA CYS A 65 -5.57 8.08 -4.76
C CYS A 65 -4.56 8.93 -5.53
N LEU A 66 -3.29 8.51 -5.55
CA LEU A 66 -2.25 9.22 -6.31
C LEU A 66 -2.52 9.18 -7.82
N ALA A 67 -2.95 8.04 -8.36
CA ALA A 67 -3.30 7.91 -9.77
C ALA A 67 -4.51 8.79 -10.15
N ALA A 68 -5.52 8.85 -9.29
CA ALA A 68 -6.66 9.75 -9.47
C ALA A 68 -6.22 11.22 -9.46
N ALA A 69 -5.38 11.63 -8.51
CA ALA A 69 -4.85 12.99 -8.43
C ALA A 69 -4.04 13.38 -9.69
N ARG A 70 -3.21 12.46 -10.20
CA ARG A 70 -2.46 12.66 -11.47
C ARG A 70 -3.37 12.77 -12.70
N ALA A 71 -4.57 12.20 -12.63
CA ALA A 71 -5.62 12.33 -13.64
C ALA A 71 -6.52 13.58 -13.43
N GLY A 72 -6.14 14.51 -12.51
CA GLY A 72 -6.91 15.71 -12.22
C GLY A 72 -8.17 15.48 -11.38
N ARG A 73 -8.31 14.31 -10.76
CA ARG A 73 -9.44 13.93 -9.91
C ARG A 73 -9.11 14.13 -8.43
N GLN A 74 -10.07 14.53 -7.63
CA GLN A 74 -9.89 14.67 -6.19
C GLN A 74 -10.07 13.33 -5.50
N ALA A 75 -9.07 12.91 -4.72
CA ALA A 75 -9.09 11.64 -4.02
C ALA A 75 -8.56 11.76 -2.59
N HIS A 76 -9.07 10.94 -1.67
CA HIS A 76 -8.58 10.90 -0.30
C HIS A 76 -8.48 9.47 0.24
N TYR A 77 -7.37 9.19 0.94
CA TYR A 77 -7.11 7.92 1.62
C TYR A 77 -7.32 8.06 3.12
N ILE A 78 -8.10 7.15 3.72
CA ILE A 78 -8.43 7.17 5.15
C ILE A 78 -8.13 5.81 5.77
N PRO A 79 -7.14 5.74 6.69
CA PRO A 79 -6.85 4.54 7.48
C PRO A 79 -7.79 4.49 8.70
N LEU A 80 -8.88 3.73 8.63
CA LEU A 80 -9.91 3.65 9.68
C LEU A 80 -9.39 3.09 11.02
N GLY A 81 -8.29 2.35 11.00
CA GLY A 81 -7.67 1.80 12.22
C GLY A 81 -6.71 2.75 12.94
N ARG A 82 -6.51 3.97 12.46
CA ARG A 82 -5.52 4.89 13.02
C ARG A 82 -6.04 5.54 14.31
N PRO A 83 -5.27 5.53 15.42
CA PRO A 83 -5.65 6.25 16.64
C PRO A 83 -5.82 7.75 16.38
N GLY A 84 -6.77 8.37 17.06
CA GLY A 84 -7.00 9.82 17.02
C GLY A 84 -7.87 10.33 15.88
N ILE A 85 -8.42 9.43 15.03
CA ILE A 85 -9.46 9.79 14.07
C ILE A 85 -10.85 9.40 14.60
N ALA A 86 -11.86 10.20 14.27
CA ALA A 86 -13.25 9.98 14.65
C ALA A 86 -14.16 9.88 13.42
N PRO A 87 -15.40 9.34 13.54
CA PRO A 87 -16.30 9.11 12.40
C PRO A 87 -16.62 10.37 11.57
N ASP A 88 -16.55 11.55 12.16
CA ASP A 88 -16.76 12.86 11.50
C ASP A 88 -15.75 13.17 10.39
N ILE A 89 -14.58 12.49 10.38
CA ILE A 89 -13.64 12.57 9.26
C ILE A 89 -14.28 12.15 7.92
N LEU A 90 -15.36 11.38 7.96
CA LEU A 90 -16.09 10.91 6.79
C LEU A 90 -17.13 11.92 6.29
N GLU A 91 -17.27 13.06 6.97
CA GLU A 91 -18.19 14.12 6.53
C GLU A 91 -17.66 14.86 5.29
N ALA A 92 -18.57 15.24 4.42
CA ALA A 92 -18.30 16.00 3.19
C ALA A 92 -17.36 15.32 2.15
N LEU A 93 -16.97 14.05 2.35
CA LEU A 93 -16.11 13.33 1.41
C LEU A 93 -16.81 12.96 0.10
N GLU A 94 -18.12 13.02 0.03
CA GLU A 94 -18.90 12.83 -1.20
C GLU A 94 -18.65 13.91 -2.26
N ARG A 95 -17.85 14.94 -1.95
CA ARG A 95 -17.38 15.94 -2.92
C ARG A 95 -16.20 15.45 -3.73
N LEU A 96 -15.49 14.45 -3.22
CA LEU A 96 -14.33 13.86 -3.87
C LEU A 96 -14.76 12.91 -4.98
N ASP A 97 -13.89 12.71 -5.96
CA ASP A 97 -14.11 11.76 -7.06
C ASP A 97 -13.83 10.32 -6.65
N LEU A 98 -12.91 10.13 -5.69
CA LEU A 98 -12.54 8.82 -5.15
C LEU A 98 -12.25 8.92 -3.66
N VAL A 99 -12.85 8.02 -2.88
CA VAL A 99 -12.49 7.79 -1.48
C VAL A 99 -11.90 6.39 -1.33
N ALA A 100 -10.78 6.28 -0.62
CA ALA A 100 -10.15 5.02 -0.30
C ALA A 100 -10.20 4.78 1.22
N LEU A 101 -10.92 3.74 1.67
CA LEU A 101 -11.05 3.35 3.07
C LEU A 101 -10.21 2.12 3.37
N ASP A 102 -9.22 2.26 4.23
CA ASP A 102 -8.40 1.13 4.65
C ASP A 102 -8.82 0.60 6.01
N ASP A 103 -8.52 -0.68 6.24
CA ASP A 103 -8.76 -1.37 7.50
C ASP A 103 -10.24 -1.35 7.97
N VAL A 104 -11.20 -1.51 7.07
CA VAL A 104 -12.64 -1.55 7.40
C VAL A 104 -12.96 -2.55 8.52
N HIS A 105 -12.21 -3.63 8.65
CA HIS A 105 -12.39 -4.61 9.74
C HIS A 105 -12.18 -4.02 11.14
N ARG A 106 -11.47 -2.89 11.27
CA ARG A 106 -11.21 -2.27 12.57
C ARG A 106 -12.36 -1.46 13.14
N ILE A 107 -13.33 -1.13 12.31
CA ILE A 107 -14.55 -0.44 12.76
C ILE A 107 -15.70 -1.41 13.09
N ALA A 108 -15.52 -2.70 12.85
CA ALA A 108 -16.54 -3.72 13.14
C ALA A 108 -16.87 -3.72 14.64
N GLY A 109 -18.17 -3.74 14.95
CA GLY A 109 -18.67 -3.62 16.32
C GLY A 109 -18.67 -2.20 16.90
N GLN A 110 -18.34 -1.18 16.09
CA GLN A 110 -18.39 0.23 16.48
C GLN A 110 -19.55 0.96 15.78
N PRO A 111 -20.75 1.08 16.39
CA PRO A 111 -21.96 1.55 15.70
C PRO A 111 -21.84 2.91 15.04
N ALA A 112 -21.13 3.87 15.67
CA ALA A 112 -20.91 5.21 15.12
C ALA A 112 -20.11 5.17 13.82
N TRP A 113 -19.04 4.37 13.78
CA TRP A 113 -18.23 4.19 12.59
C TRP A 113 -18.96 3.45 11.47
N GLU A 114 -19.65 2.36 11.83
CA GLU A 114 -20.41 1.58 10.86
C GLU A 114 -21.49 2.45 10.18
N ARG A 115 -22.18 3.27 10.98
CA ARG A 115 -23.17 4.22 10.47
C ARG A 115 -22.53 5.27 9.57
N ALA A 116 -21.42 5.86 9.97
CA ALA A 116 -20.73 6.89 9.19
C ALA A 116 -20.24 6.34 7.82
N VAL A 117 -19.70 5.11 7.78
CA VAL A 117 -19.28 4.46 6.54
C VAL A 117 -20.47 4.13 5.64
N PHE A 118 -21.58 3.63 6.22
CA PHE A 118 -22.81 3.39 5.49
C PHE A 118 -23.37 4.67 4.85
N ASP A 119 -23.44 5.75 5.62
CA ASP A 119 -23.95 7.04 5.15
C ASP A 119 -23.02 7.62 4.07
N LEU A 120 -21.70 7.52 4.24
CA LEU A 120 -20.73 7.92 3.19
C LEU A 120 -20.94 7.13 1.90
N PHE A 121 -21.11 5.79 1.99
CA PHE A 121 -21.36 4.96 0.82
C PHE A 121 -22.58 5.45 0.03
N ASN A 122 -23.68 5.71 0.71
CA ASN A 122 -24.90 6.18 0.07
C ASN A 122 -24.72 7.55 -0.59
N ARG A 123 -24.05 8.50 0.08
CA ARG A 123 -23.77 9.84 -0.48
C ARG A 123 -22.86 9.78 -1.69
N LEU A 124 -21.81 8.93 -1.67
CA LEU A 124 -20.92 8.72 -2.83
C LEU A 124 -21.69 8.15 -4.01
N ARG A 125 -22.54 7.16 -3.77
CA ARG A 125 -23.37 6.54 -4.80
C ARG A 125 -24.34 7.55 -5.44
N GLU A 126 -25.05 8.33 -4.63
CA GLU A 126 -26.00 9.35 -5.11
C GLU A 126 -25.33 10.38 -6.01
N ARG A 127 -24.03 10.64 -5.79
CA ARG A 127 -23.24 11.59 -6.58
C ARG A 127 -22.41 10.95 -7.68
N GLY A 128 -22.55 9.66 -7.90
CA GLY A 128 -21.75 8.93 -8.92
C GLY A 128 -20.26 8.97 -8.65
N ARG A 129 -19.86 8.96 -7.34
CA ARG A 129 -18.47 8.97 -6.90
C ARG A 129 -17.98 7.56 -6.57
N ALA A 130 -16.66 7.39 -6.55
CA ALA A 130 -16.06 6.09 -6.36
C ALA A 130 -15.57 5.85 -4.92
N LEU A 131 -15.63 4.57 -4.49
CA LEU A 131 -15.11 4.07 -3.24
C LEU A 131 -14.28 2.81 -3.49
N VAL A 132 -13.05 2.78 -3.01
CA VAL A 132 -12.26 1.56 -2.88
C VAL A 132 -12.05 1.29 -1.39
N ALA A 133 -12.56 0.17 -0.89
CA ALA A 133 -12.43 -0.21 0.51
C ALA A 133 -11.54 -1.44 0.67
N ALA A 134 -10.83 -1.55 1.79
CA ALA A 134 -10.00 -2.71 2.09
C ALA A 134 -10.18 -3.22 3.52
N ALA A 135 -10.10 -4.56 3.67
CA ALA A 135 -10.16 -5.23 4.95
C ALA A 135 -9.23 -6.47 4.99
N ALA A 136 -9.05 -7.04 6.19
CA ALA A 136 -8.33 -8.32 6.34
C ALA A 136 -9.17 -9.51 5.83
N GLN A 137 -10.48 -9.41 5.85
CA GLN A 137 -11.45 -10.49 5.58
C GLN A 137 -12.53 -10.01 4.61
N PRO A 138 -13.27 -10.91 3.93
CA PRO A 138 -14.41 -10.54 3.09
C PRO A 138 -15.55 -9.95 3.95
N PRO A 139 -16.49 -9.21 3.34
CA PRO A 139 -17.59 -8.57 4.07
C PRO A 139 -18.43 -9.51 4.94
N ASP A 140 -18.57 -10.77 4.52
CA ASP A 140 -19.36 -11.77 5.25
C ASP A 140 -18.73 -12.16 6.60
N ASP A 141 -17.39 -12.14 6.66
CA ASP A 141 -16.62 -12.53 7.84
C ASP A 141 -16.34 -11.33 8.78
N LEU A 142 -16.72 -10.10 8.38
CA LEU A 142 -16.61 -8.94 9.24
C LEU A 142 -17.72 -8.96 10.32
N ALA A 143 -17.33 -8.78 11.57
CA ALA A 143 -18.26 -8.72 12.71
C ALA A 143 -19.02 -7.38 12.75
N LEU A 144 -19.61 -6.98 11.60
CA LEU A 144 -20.41 -5.76 11.48
C LEU A 144 -21.78 -5.94 12.14
N GLY A 145 -22.13 -5.02 13.01
CA GLY A 145 -23.46 -4.96 13.65
C GLY A 145 -24.53 -4.41 12.70
N LEU A 146 -24.15 -3.52 11.76
CA LEU A 146 -25.08 -2.92 10.78
C LEU A 146 -25.16 -3.79 9.51
N ALA A 147 -26.26 -4.57 9.41
CA ALA A 147 -26.49 -5.45 8.25
C ALA A 147 -26.53 -4.70 6.91
N ASP A 148 -27.04 -3.46 6.91
CA ASP A 148 -27.11 -2.62 5.73
C ASP A 148 -25.71 -2.25 5.23
N LEU A 149 -24.74 -1.96 6.09
CA LEU A 149 -23.36 -1.71 5.71
C LEU A 149 -22.75 -2.96 5.05
N ARG A 150 -22.97 -4.14 5.64
CA ARG A 150 -22.50 -5.40 5.04
C ARG A 150 -23.04 -5.56 3.62
N SER A 151 -24.33 -5.31 3.42
CA SER A 151 -24.98 -5.35 2.10
C SER A 151 -24.32 -4.36 1.11
N ARG A 152 -23.99 -3.16 1.57
CA ARG A 152 -23.29 -2.16 0.72
C ARG A 152 -21.87 -2.58 0.34
N LEU A 153 -21.13 -3.21 1.22
CA LEU A 153 -19.79 -3.72 0.92
C LEU A 153 -19.79 -4.89 -0.10
N HIS A 154 -20.96 -5.50 -0.35
CA HIS A 154 -21.17 -6.50 -1.41
C HIS A 154 -21.48 -5.88 -2.77
N TRP A 155 -21.75 -4.61 -2.84
CA TRP A 155 -22.32 -4.01 -4.08
C TRP A 155 -21.39 -4.01 -5.27
N GLY A 156 -20.11 -3.91 -5.14
CA GLY A 156 -19.16 -3.93 -6.25
C GLY A 156 -18.38 -5.25 -6.35
N PRO A 157 -17.47 -5.37 -7.32
CA PRO A 157 -16.56 -6.50 -7.39
C PRO A 157 -15.67 -6.54 -6.14
N ARG A 158 -15.41 -7.77 -5.70
CA ARG A 158 -14.60 -8.07 -4.51
C ARG A 158 -13.39 -8.88 -4.94
N TYR A 159 -12.21 -8.38 -4.62
CA TYR A 159 -10.95 -9.03 -4.98
C TYR A 159 -10.22 -9.51 -3.75
N ARG A 160 -9.94 -10.81 -3.74
CA ARG A 160 -9.05 -11.38 -2.73
C ARG A 160 -7.61 -11.16 -3.16
N LEU A 161 -6.86 -10.38 -2.40
CA LEU A 161 -5.43 -10.22 -2.62
C LEU A 161 -4.67 -11.41 -2.04
N LEU A 162 -3.81 -11.98 -2.86
CA LEU A 162 -2.96 -13.10 -2.52
C LEU A 162 -1.53 -12.62 -2.25
N PRO A 163 -0.80 -13.28 -1.34
CA PRO A 163 0.63 -13.05 -1.19
C PRO A 163 1.37 -13.30 -2.50
N LEU A 164 2.50 -12.62 -2.69
CA LEU A 164 3.39 -12.89 -3.80
C LEU A 164 3.92 -14.33 -3.72
N THR A 165 4.04 -14.97 -4.87
CA THR A 165 4.74 -16.25 -4.99
C THR A 165 6.25 -16.04 -4.82
N GLU A 166 7.02 -17.13 -4.69
CA GLU A 166 8.48 -17.03 -4.62
C GLU A 166 9.10 -16.41 -5.87
N PRO A 167 8.71 -16.79 -7.10
CA PRO A 167 9.14 -16.10 -8.32
C PRO A 167 8.75 -14.62 -8.38
N ASP A 168 7.57 -14.26 -7.90
CA ASP A 168 7.13 -12.86 -7.84
C ASP A 168 7.99 -12.06 -6.86
N SER A 169 8.32 -12.64 -5.70
CA SER A 169 9.17 -12.01 -4.68
C SER A 169 10.59 -11.78 -5.21
N GLU A 170 11.13 -12.73 -5.97
CA GLU A 170 12.42 -12.59 -6.66
C GLU A 170 12.36 -11.48 -7.71
N THR A 171 11.30 -11.43 -8.51
CA THR A 171 11.08 -10.39 -9.50
C THR A 171 11.00 -9.01 -8.84
N LEU A 172 10.20 -8.86 -7.78
CA LEU A 172 10.06 -7.61 -7.04
C LEU A 172 11.41 -7.11 -6.50
N LEU A 173 12.17 -8.01 -5.88
CA LEU A 173 13.47 -7.72 -5.30
C LEU A 173 14.45 -7.21 -6.37
N ASN A 174 14.60 -7.96 -7.46
CA ASN A 174 15.52 -7.63 -8.53
C ASN A 174 15.13 -6.37 -9.30
N GLU A 175 13.84 -6.20 -9.62
CA GLU A 175 13.36 -4.98 -10.30
C GLU A 175 13.51 -3.73 -9.42
N SER A 176 13.20 -3.84 -8.13
CA SER A 176 13.35 -2.72 -7.21
C SER A 176 14.81 -2.29 -7.08
N ALA A 177 15.74 -3.24 -6.98
CA ALA A 177 17.17 -2.98 -6.93
C ALA A 177 17.68 -2.36 -8.24
N ARG A 178 17.26 -2.91 -9.38
CA ARG A 178 17.64 -2.40 -10.71
C ARG A 178 17.17 -0.95 -10.93
N ARG A 179 15.95 -0.61 -10.52
CA ARG A 179 15.40 0.77 -10.61
C ARG A 179 16.21 1.78 -9.80
N ARG A 180 16.96 1.32 -8.78
CA ARG A 180 17.86 2.13 -7.95
C ARG A 180 19.31 2.12 -8.45
N GLY A 181 19.58 1.42 -9.56
CA GLY A 181 20.93 1.32 -10.12
C GLY A 181 21.87 0.39 -9.34
N ILE A 182 21.32 -0.48 -8.47
CA ILE A 182 22.08 -1.43 -7.65
C ILE A 182 21.73 -2.89 -7.99
N PRO A 183 22.01 -3.39 -9.19
CA PRO A 183 21.64 -4.75 -9.53
C PRO A 183 22.22 -5.75 -8.52
N LEU A 184 21.36 -6.67 -8.03
CA LEU A 184 21.78 -7.69 -7.07
C LEU A 184 22.39 -8.88 -7.81
N PRO A 185 23.58 -9.36 -7.39
CA PRO A 185 24.09 -10.65 -7.86
C PRO A 185 23.13 -11.81 -7.50
N PRO A 186 23.02 -12.85 -8.33
CA PRO A 186 22.08 -13.97 -8.10
C PRO A 186 22.25 -14.66 -6.73
N GLU A 187 23.47 -14.78 -6.25
CA GLU A 187 23.77 -15.33 -4.93
C GLU A 187 23.27 -14.46 -3.79
N VAL A 188 23.28 -13.13 -3.97
CA VAL A 188 22.75 -12.16 -2.99
C VAL A 188 21.22 -12.22 -2.98
N THR A 189 20.58 -12.25 -4.15
CA THR A 189 19.12 -12.42 -4.29
C THR A 189 18.68 -13.70 -3.58
N ARG A 190 19.31 -14.84 -3.85
CA ARG A 190 19.00 -16.14 -3.21
C ARG A 190 19.19 -16.06 -1.69
N TYR A 191 20.26 -15.43 -1.22
CA TYR A 191 20.53 -15.25 0.20
C TYR A 191 19.40 -14.46 0.88
N ILE A 192 18.97 -13.34 0.27
CA ILE A 192 17.87 -12.52 0.78
C ILE A 192 16.58 -13.35 0.88
N LEU A 193 16.17 -14.02 -0.20
CA LEU A 193 14.94 -14.80 -0.22
C LEU A 193 14.94 -15.98 0.75
N THR A 194 16.10 -16.46 1.16
CA THR A 194 16.23 -17.55 2.14
C THR A 194 16.17 -17.05 3.59
N HIS A 195 16.66 -15.83 3.88
CA HIS A 195 16.92 -15.39 5.25
C HIS A 195 16.12 -14.14 5.66
N HIS A 196 15.32 -13.56 4.76
CA HIS A 196 14.53 -12.34 5.02
C HIS A 196 13.04 -12.60 4.77
N PRO A 197 12.12 -11.90 5.48
CA PRO A 197 10.69 -11.96 5.16
C PRO A 197 10.43 -11.60 3.70
N ARG A 198 9.58 -12.42 3.03
CA ARG A 198 9.31 -12.29 1.59
C ARG A 198 8.14 -11.37 1.26
N ASN A 199 7.57 -10.69 2.25
CA ASN A 199 6.51 -9.73 2.00
C ASN A 199 7.04 -8.50 1.27
N PRO A 200 6.22 -7.85 0.42
CA PRO A 200 6.64 -6.72 -0.40
C PRO A 200 7.29 -5.58 0.39
N CYS A 201 6.71 -5.19 1.53
CA CYS A 201 7.25 -4.11 2.37
C CYS A 201 8.67 -4.41 2.83
N ALA A 202 8.89 -5.59 3.45
CA ALA A 202 10.19 -5.97 3.97
C ALA A 202 11.26 -6.04 2.86
N LEU A 203 10.90 -6.59 1.68
CA LEU A 203 11.82 -6.65 0.55
C LEU A 203 12.18 -5.26 0.02
N LEU A 204 11.21 -4.37 -0.12
CA LEU A 204 11.43 -3.02 -0.60
C LEU A 204 12.22 -2.16 0.40
N ASP A 205 11.97 -2.31 1.69
CA ASP A 205 12.72 -1.64 2.75
C ASP A 205 14.17 -2.13 2.79
N LEU A 206 14.38 -3.43 2.65
CA LEU A 206 15.73 -4.00 2.57
C LEU A 206 16.50 -3.44 1.37
N VAL A 207 15.87 -3.39 0.18
CA VAL A 207 16.50 -2.81 -1.01
C VAL A 207 16.87 -1.34 -0.81
N ALA A 208 16.00 -0.55 -0.16
CA ALA A 208 16.29 0.85 0.14
C ALA A 208 17.51 1.01 1.07
N ARG A 209 17.65 0.12 2.05
CA ARG A 209 18.80 0.12 2.98
C ARG A 209 20.08 -0.35 2.31
N ILE A 210 19.99 -1.37 1.44
CA ILE A 210 21.13 -1.81 0.63
C ILE A 210 21.61 -0.67 -0.25
N ASP A 211 20.71 0.07 -0.90
CA ASP A 211 21.00 1.23 -1.73
C ASP A 211 21.76 2.31 -0.93
N SER A 212 21.18 2.74 0.18
CA SER A 212 21.78 3.75 1.05
C SER A 212 23.17 3.37 1.53
N LEU A 213 23.37 2.10 1.92
CA LEU A 213 24.64 1.64 2.44
C LEU A 213 25.69 1.42 1.33
N SER A 214 25.29 0.87 0.17
CA SER A 214 26.14 0.71 -1.01
C SER A 214 26.66 2.06 -1.51
N LEU A 215 25.79 3.08 -1.51
CA LEU A 215 26.16 4.44 -1.89
C LEU A 215 27.18 5.05 -0.91
N ARG A 216 26.93 4.88 0.41
CA ARG A 216 27.83 5.41 1.45
C ARG A 216 29.21 4.75 1.44
N GLU A 217 29.27 3.45 1.21
CA GLU A 217 30.52 2.67 1.23
C GLU A 217 31.18 2.58 -0.15
N GLN A 218 30.50 3.05 -1.20
CA GLN A 218 30.94 2.95 -2.61
C GLN A 218 31.29 1.49 -3.00
N ARG A 219 30.47 0.54 -2.54
CA ARG A 219 30.68 -0.89 -2.76
C ARG A 219 29.41 -1.54 -3.30
N PRO A 220 29.54 -2.53 -4.19
CA PRO A 220 28.41 -3.28 -4.69
C PRO A 220 27.76 -4.12 -3.58
N PRO A 221 26.47 -4.51 -3.73
CA PRO A 221 25.79 -5.40 -2.81
C PRO A 221 26.49 -6.76 -2.73
N THR A 222 26.83 -7.18 -1.51
CA THR A 222 27.44 -8.48 -1.22
C THR A 222 26.71 -9.15 -0.05
N ILE A 223 26.80 -10.49 0.05
CA ILE A 223 26.21 -11.24 1.17
C ILE A 223 26.64 -10.69 2.55
N PRO A 224 27.94 -10.38 2.82
CA PRO A 224 28.33 -9.78 4.08
C PRO A 224 27.64 -8.43 4.36
N LEU A 225 27.47 -7.57 3.35
CA LEU A 225 26.78 -6.28 3.47
C LEU A 225 25.31 -6.50 3.88
N VAL A 226 24.60 -7.37 3.15
CA VAL A 226 23.19 -7.69 3.42
C VAL A 226 23.02 -8.31 4.80
N ARG A 227 23.91 -9.24 5.19
CA ARG A 227 23.89 -9.86 6.52
C ARG A 227 24.03 -8.83 7.64
N ARG A 228 24.87 -7.81 7.46
CA ARG A 228 25.02 -6.71 8.43
C ARG A 228 23.71 -5.93 8.56
N ILE A 229 23.10 -5.54 7.44
CA ILE A 229 21.82 -4.82 7.43
C ILE A 229 20.72 -5.61 8.16
N MET A 230 20.62 -6.91 7.90
CA MET A 230 19.61 -7.77 8.52
C MET A 230 19.81 -7.96 10.04
N ARG A 231 21.08 -7.94 10.53
CA ARG A 231 21.38 -8.03 11.96
C ARG A 231 20.99 -6.77 12.72
N ASP A 232 21.19 -5.61 12.11
CA ASP A 232 20.82 -4.33 12.70
C ASP A 232 19.30 -4.23 12.91
N ASP A 233 18.49 -4.92 12.06
CA ASP A 233 17.03 -5.04 12.23
C ASP A 233 16.61 -5.92 13.42
N ALA A 234 17.36 -6.97 13.70
CA ALA A 234 17.04 -7.88 14.80
C ALA A 234 17.33 -7.26 16.18
N GLY A 235 18.18 -6.24 16.26
CA GLY A 235 18.52 -5.53 17.49
C GLY A 235 17.61 -4.35 17.84
N CYS A 236 16.66 -3.98 16.95
CA CYS A 236 15.77 -2.82 17.12
C CYS A 236 14.29 -3.20 17.39
N ARG A 237 13.99 -4.48 17.67
CA ARG A 237 12.64 -4.96 18.05
C ARG A 237 12.50 -5.17 19.54
#